data_151e3f8c6288bb15bbea7ebc8c5fa5c3
#
_entry.id   151e3f8c6288bb15bbea7ebc8c5fa5c3
#
_cell.length_a   1.000
_cell.length_b   1.000
_cell.length_c   1.000
_cell.angle_alpha   90.00
_cell.angle_beta   90.00
_cell.angle_gamma   90.00
#
_symmetry.space_group_name_H-M   'P 1'
#
loop_
_entity.id
_entity.type
_entity.pdbx_description
1 polymer ?
#
loop_
_entity_poly.entity_id
_entity_poly.type
_entity_poly.pdbx_seq_one_letter_code
_entity_poly.pdbx_strand_id
1 'polypeptide(L)'
;KDASATAVFGAKGANGVIIVTTKVGETGRPKMNLSVEYGLDIPSDLPEHISSYTTAQLLNVAKKNTGDWSLYTDRELQEYRSPSSRINALRYPDNDWFDLLMKKCASTVNANFNMSGGTDRVKYFVSLGYMHEGSIIKQLHEYKNTTFTYDRINYRSNLDFKPTKSTSLAVKVGGTLGIKQNPNNQSVG
;
A
#
# COMPACT_ATOMS: atom_id res chain seq x y z
N LYS A 1 -26.78 14.07 -7.70
CA LYS A 1 -27.82 13.89 -8.74
C LYS A 1 -29.20 14.17 -8.16
N ASP A 2 -30.13 14.65 -8.99
CA ASP A 2 -31.48 15.00 -8.59
C ASP A 2 -32.35 13.79 -8.20
N ALA A 3 -33.48 14.05 -7.55
CA ALA A 3 -34.38 13.00 -7.05
C ALA A 3 -34.90 12.07 -8.16
N SER A 4 -35.02 12.55 -9.40
CA SER A 4 -35.49 11.75 -10.54
C SER A 4 -34.50 10.65 -10.94
N ALA A 5 -33.19 10.93 -10.86
CA ALA A 5 -32.15 9.93 -11.15
C ALA A 5 -32.03 8.88 -10.04
N THR A 6 -32.37 9.23 -8.79
CA THR A 6 -32.33 8.29 -7.65
C THR A 6 -33.56 7.39 -7.60
N ALA A 7 -34.70 7.82 -8.15
CA ALA A 7 -35.93 7.02 -8.19
C ALA A 7 -35.77 5.67 -8.90
N VAL A 8 -34.86 5.57 -9.91
CA VAL A 8 -34.57 4.32 -10.63
C VAL A 8 -33.87 3.29 -9.75
N PHE A 9 -33.16 3.73 -8.70
CA PHE A 9 -32.35 2.85 -7.84
C PHE A 9 -33.00 2.55 -6.48
N GLY A 10 -34.23 3.11 -6.26
CA GLY A 10 -35.01 2.89 -5.04
C GLY A 10 -34.32 3.42 -3.78
N ALA A 11 -34.64 2.85 -2.62
CA ALA A 11 -34.12 3.27 -1.31
C ALA A 11 -32.58 3.25 -1.22
N LYS A 12 -31.89 2.41 -1.97
CA LYS A 12 -30.43 2.36 -2.06
C LYS A 12 -29.81 3.60 -2.70
N GLY A 13 -30.60 4.37 -3.45
CA GLY A 13 -30.19 5.62 -4.06
C GLY A 13 -30.29 6.86 -3.17
N ALA A 14 -30.82 6.75 -1.95
CA ALA A 14 -31.09 7.88 -1.06
C ALA A 14 -29.83 8.72 -0.74
N ASN A 15 -28.66 8.10 -0.62
CA ASN A 15 -27.37 8.75 -0.36
C ASN A 15 -26.60 9.12 -1.63
N GLY A 16 -27.23 9.08 -2.80
CA GLY A 16 -26.62 9.30 -4.10
C GLY A 16 -26.18 8.02 -4.81
N VAL A 17 -26.03 8.13 -6.13
CA VAL A 17 -25.63 7.01 -6.99
C VAL A 17 -24.46 7.40 -7.85
N ILE A 18 -23.41 6.60 -7.86
CA ILE A 18 -22.28 6.71 -8.78
C ILE A 18 -22.46 5.65 -9.88
N ILE A 19 -22.72 6.11 -11.10
CA ILE A 19 -22.86 5.21 -12.26
C ILE A 19 -21.51 5.16 -12.96
N VAL A 20 -20.91 3.96 -13.01
CA VAL A 20 -19.67 3.71 -13.74
C VAL A 20 -20.01 3.05 -15.07
N THR A 21 -19.78 3.76 -16.16
CA THR A 21 -19.90 3.21 -17.51
C THR A 21 -18.51 2.79 -17.99
N THR A 22 -18.34 1.52 -18.27
CA THR A 22 -17.05 0.98 -18.71
C THR A 22 -16.83 1.25 -20.19
N LYS A 23 -15.56 1.42 -20.58
CA LYS A 23 -15.17 1.58 -21.99
C LYS A 23 -15.63 0.36 -22.80
N VAL A 24 -16.16 0.61 -23.98
CA VAL A 24 -16.55 -0.39 -24.97
C VAL A 24 -15.68 -0.24 -26.23
N GLY A 25 -15.66 -1.25 -27.07
CA GLY A 25 -14.97 -1.19 -28.35
C GLY A 25 -15.63 -0.17 -29.29
N GLU A 26 -14.83 0.47 -30.12
CA GLU A 26 -15.28 1.39 -31.16
C GLU A 26 -15.00 0.78 -32.54
N THR A 27 -15.82 1.12 -33.53
CA THR A 27 -15.55 0.74 -34.93
C THR A 27 -14.29 1.44 -35.41
N GLY A 28 -13.36 0.68 -36.00
CA GLY A 28 -12.12 1.25 -36.50
C GLY A 28 -10.92 0.31 -36.33
N ARG A 29 -9.75 0.81 -36.69
CA ARG A 29 -8.50 0.07 -36.54
C ARG A 29 -8.21 -0.17 -35.04
N PRO A 30 -7.55 -1.29 -34.70
CA PRO A 30 -7.10 -1.54 -33.36
C PRO A 30 -6.26 -0.38 -32.78
N LYS A 31 -6.66 0.12 -31.63
CA LYS A 31 -5.90 1.10 -30.85
C LYS A 31 -5.35 0.39 -29.62
N MET A 32 -4.06 0.47 -29.41
CA MET A 32 -3.38 -0.08 -28.24
C MET A 32 -2.76 1.04 -27.43
N ASN A 33 -2.85 0.95 -26.14
CA ASN A 33 -2.20 1.86 -25.21
C ASN A 33 -1.53 1.03 -24.11
N LEU A 34 -0.26 1.31 -23.87
CA LEU A 34 0.52 0.77 -22.76
C LEU A 34 1.05 1.93 -21.94
N SER A 35 0.77 1.94 -20.64
CA SER A 35 1.39 2.84 -19.69
C SER A 35 2.11 2.03 -18.63
N VAL A 36 3.31 2.46 -18.26
CA VAL A 36 4.08 1.91 -17.15
C VAL A 36 4.58 3.07 -16.33
N GLU A 37 4.24 3.04 -15.06
CA GLU A 37 4.62 4.05 -14.07
C GLU A 37 5.43 3.36 -12.98
N TYR A 38 6.53 3.99 -12.60
CA TYR A 38 7.35 3.57 -11.47
C TYR A 38 7.44 4.72 -10.49
N GLY A 39 7.04 4.47 -9.25
CA GLY A 39 7.06 5.44 -8.16
C GLY A 39 8.02 5.03 -7.05
N LEU A 40 8.52 6.01 -6.35
CA LEU A 40 9.25 5.86 -5.09
C LEU A 40 8.45 6.56 -3.99
N ASP A 41 7.99 5.79 -3.03
CA ASP A 41 7.27 6.29 -1.86
C ASP A 41 8.29 6.55 -0.75
N ILE A 42 8.48 7.83 -0.43
CA ILE A 42 9.42 8.30 0.59
C ILE A 42 8.59 8.83 1.76
N PRO A 43 8.88 8.43 3.02
CA PRO A 43 8.23 9.04 4.18
C PRO A 43 8.46 10.55 4.17
N SER A 44 7.39 11.32 4.31
CA SER A 44 7.48 12.78 4.36
C SER A 44 8.15 13.28 5.62
N ASP A 45 7.97 12.56 6.71
CA ASP A 45 8.55 12.87 8.01
C ASP A 45 8.65 11.59 8.85
N LEU A 46 9.76 11.45 9.57
CA LEU A 46 9.98 10.41 10.56
C LEU A 46 10.38 11.11 11.86
N PRO A 47 9.91 10.63 13.03
CA PRO A 47 10.37 11.16 14.31
C PRO A 47 11.89 11.08 14.41
N GLU A 48 12.50 12.16 14.87
CA GLU A 48 13.93 12.16 15.14
C GLU A 48 14.28 11.21 16.28
N HIS A 49 15.34 10.44 16.10
CA HIS A 49 15.86 9.58 17.14
C HIS A 49 16.43 10.41 18.29
N ILE A 50 15.89 10.17 19.49
CA ILE A 50 16.46 10.71 20.74
C ILE A 50 17.34 9.62 21.35
N SER A 51 18.62 9.96 21.64
CA SER A 51 19.55 8.96 22.19
C SER A 51 19.03 8.34 23.49
N SER A 52 19.39 7.07 23.71
CA SER A 52 19.01 6.35 24.93
C SER A 52 19.51 7.07 26.19
N TYR A 53 20.67 7.74 26.15
CA TYR A 53 21.17 8.60 27.22
C TYR A 53 20.22 9.75 27.52
N THR A 54 19.80 10.52 26.50
CA THR A 54 18.87 11.63 26.68
C THR A 54 17.51 11.15 27.19
N THR A 55 17.01 10.03 26.67
CA THR A 55 15.77 9.42 27.11
C THR A 55 15.85 9.04 28.59
N ALA A 56 16.92 8.40 29.03
CA ALA A 56 17.13 8.02 30.42
C ALA A 56 17.20 9.23 31.36
N GLN A 57 17.87 10.32 30.92
CA GLN A 57 17.89 11.58 31.67
C GLN A 57 16.49 12.19 31.81
N LEU A 58 15.73 12.28 30.71
CA LEU A 58 14.36 12.82 30.75
C LEU A 58 13.44 12.01 31.63
N LEU A 59 13.56 10.68 31.65
CA LEU A 59 12.81 9.81 32.54
C LEU A 59 13.16 10.04 33.99
N ASN A 60 14.45 10.27 34.36
CA ASN A 60 14.85 10.64 35.72
C ASN A 60 14.27 11.99 36.10
N VAL A 61 14.26 12.98 35.21
CA VAL A 61 13.62 14.28 35.47
C VAL A 61 12.12 14.13 35.72
N ALA A 62 11.45 13.35 34.86
CA ALA A 62 10.01 13.08 35.03
C ALA A 62 9.70 12.42 36.38
N LYS A 63 10.49 11.42 36.81
CA LYS A 63 10.37 10.76 38.11
C LYS A 63 10.59 11.73 39.27
N LYS A 64 11.61 12.54 39.17
CA LYS A 64 11.88 13.57 40.21
C LYS A 64 10.71 14.56 40.32
N ASN A 65 10.09 14.95 39.23
CA ASN A 65 8.95 15.87 39.23
C ASN A 65 7.69 15.27 39.91
N THR A 66 7.57 13.94 39.90
CA THR A 66 6.47 13.21 40.58
C THR A 66 6.81 12.84 42.03
N GLY A 67 7.98 13.24 42.52
CA GLY A 67 8.45 12.91 43.87
C GLY A 67 8.99 11.48 44.03
N ASP A 68 9.21 10.80 42.92
CA ASP A 68 9.76 9.44 42.88
C ASP A 68 11.30 9.44 42.84
N TRP A 69 11.88 8.25 43.10
CA TRP A 69 13.32 8.03 42.95
C TRP A 69 13.71 8.00 41.46
N SER A 70 14.96 8.39 41.14
CA SER A 70 15.54 8.27 39.83
C SER A 70 15.49 6.83 39.33
N LEU A 71 15.05 6.65 38.10
CA LEU A 71 14.94 5.33 37.45
C LEU A 71 16.30 4.74 37.05
N TYR A 72 17.20 5.63 36.63
CA TYR A 72 18.56 5.31 36.20
C TYR A 72 19.59 5.98 37.16
N THR A 73 20.58 5.21 37.56
CA THR A 73 21.74 5.70 38.35
C THR A 73 22.71 6.49 37.43
N ASP A 74 23.57 7.32 38.05
CA ASP A 74 24.61 8.08 37.33
C ASP A 74 25.56 7.14 36.58
N ARG A 75 25.84 5.96 37.10
CA ARG A 75 26.65 4.95 36.44
C ARG A 75 25.97 4.41 35.20
N GLU A 76 24.68 4.10 35.22
CA GLU A 76 23.92 3.64 34.06
C GLU A 76 23.81 4.74 33.01
N LEU A 77 23.58 5.98 33.42
CA LEU A 77 23.61 7.12 32.48
C LEU A 77 24.98 7.25 31.79
N GLN A 78 26.07 7.05 32.52
CA GLN A 78 27.41 7.09 31.93
C GLN A 78 27.63 5.94 30.93
N GLU A 79 27.15 4.73 31.25
CA GLU A 79 27.21 3.58 30.32
C GLU A 79 26.36 3.80 29.05
N TYR A 80 25.18 4.43 29.14
CA TYR A 80 24.41 4.84 27.95
C TYR A 80 25.14 5.87 27.10
N ARG A 81 25.90 6.79 27.74
CA ARG A 81 26.64 7.83 27.02
C ARG A 81 27.94 7.30 26.38
N SER A 82 28.65 6.46 27.11
CA SER A 82 29.95 5.92 26.70
C SER A 82 30.18 4.56 27.37
N PRO A 83 29.78 3.47 26.71
CA PRO A 83 29.92 2.13 27.27
C PRO A 83 31.38 1.80 27.59
N SER A 84 31.64 1.32 28.80
CA SER A 84 32.98 1.00 29.28
C SER A 84 33.53 -0.34 28.70
N SER A 85 32.68 -1.15 28.11
CA SER A 85 33.06 -2.42 27.47
C SER A 85 32.06 -2.83 26.37
N ARG A 86 32.49 -3.78 25.49
CA ARG A 86 31.62 -4.35 24.47
C ARG A 86 30.35 -4.99 25.07
N ILE A 87 30.44 -5.61 26.23
CA ILE A 87 29.31 -6.20 26.93
C ILE A 87 28.35 -5.13 27.40
N ASN A 88 28.87 -4.01 27.93
CA ASN A 88 28.04 -2.88 28.36
C ASN A 88 27.41 -2.17 27.16
N ALA A 89 28.06 -2.08 26.01
CA ALA A 89 27.45 -1.58 24.78
C ALA A 89 26.22 -2.42 24.32
N LEU A 90 26.24 -3.72 24.56
CA LEU A 90 25.07 -4.58 24.31
C LEU A 90 23.99 -4.46 25.38
N ARG A 91 24.38 -4.15 26.63
CA ARG A 91 23.45 -3.99 27.76
C ARG A 91 22.76 -2.62 27.79
N TYR A 92 23.46 -1.59 27.30
CA TYR A 92 23.00 -0.20 27.23
C TYR A 92 23.00 0.30 25.78
N PRO A 93 22.15 -0.29 24.90
CA PRO A 93 22.20 0.03 23.48
C PRO A 93 21.58 1.40 23.20
N ASP A 94 22.11 2.04 22.16
CA ASP A 94 21.54 3.26 21.57
C ASP A 94 21.21 2.96 20.10
N ASN A 95 19.99 2.50 19.86
CA ASN A 95 19.55 2.07 18.54
C ASN A 95 18.53 3.04 17.95
N ASP A 96 18.81 3.54 16.77
CA ASP A 96 17.79 4.18 15.94
C ASP A 96 16.92 3.08 15.28
N TRP A 97 15.75 2.88 15.85
CA TRP A 97 14.81 1.86 15.38
C TRP A 97 14.25 2.17 13.99
N PHE A 98 14.09 3.45 13.64
CA PHE A 98 13.63 3.82 12.31
C PHE A 98 14.68 3.48 11.25
N ASP A 99 15.93 3.86 11.46
CA ASP A 99 17.02 3.51 10.53
C ASP A 99 17.24 2.00 10.46
N LEU A 100 17.10 1.30 11.57
CA LEU A 100 17.29 -0.14 11.64
C LEU A 100 16.18 -0.92 10.92
N LEU A 101 14.91 -0.51 11.07
CA LEU A 101 13.73 -1.25 10.61
C LEU A 101 13.20 -0.76 9.27
N MET A 102 13.44 0.49 8.88
CA MET A 102 12.84 1.10 7.72
C MET A 102 13.83 1.30 6.57
N LYS A 103 13.32 1.20 5.35
CA LYS A 103 14.01 1.62 4.14
C LYS A 103 13.81 3.12 3.95
N LYS A 104 14.70 3.75 3.20
CA LYS A 104 14.55 5.16 2.83
C LYS A 104 13.40 5.39 1.85
N CYS A 105 13.06 4.38 1.06
CA CYS A 105 11.93 4.40 0.14
C CYS A 105 11.36 3.01 -0.09
N ALA A 106 10.09 2.95 -0.47
CA ALA A 106 9.43 1.80 -1.07
C ALA A 106 9.23 2.04 -2.56
N SER A 107 9.06 0.99 -3.34
CA SER A 107 8.79 1.08 -4.78
C SER A 107 7.34 0.75 -5.08
N THR A 108 6.74 1.51 -6.00
CA THR A 108 5.42 1.25 -6.55
C THR A 108 5.55 1.09 -8.05
N VAL A 109 4.92 0.06 -8.61
CA VAL A 109 4.85 -0.19 -10.05
C VAL A 109 3.39 -0.21 -10.46
N ASN A 110 3.03 0.51 -11.51
CA ASN A 110 1.70 0.48 -12.09
C ASN A 110 1.81 0.35 -13.61
N ALA A 111 1.37 -0.80 -14.14
CA ALA A 111 1.38 -1.09 -15.57
C ALA A 111 -0.04 -1.31 -16.07
N ASN A 112 -0.43 -0.61 -17.12
CA ASN A 112 -1.75 -0.73 -17.72
C ASN A 112 -1.65 -0.93 -19.22
N PHE A 113 -2.30 -1.96 -19.73
CA PHE A 113 -2.46 -2.23 -21.14
C PHE A 113 -3.93 -2.17 -21.51
N ASN A 114 -4.26 -1.48 -22.58
CA ASN A 114 -5.60 -1.42 -23.14
C ASN A 114 -5.55 -1.61 -24.63
N MET A 115 -6.50 -2.39 -25.15
CA MET A 115 -6.70 -2.56 -26.58
C MET A 115 -8.18 -2.43 -26.91
N SER A 116 -8.51 -1.65 -27.93
CA SER A 116 -9.89 -1.49 -28.41
C SER A 116 -9.89 -1.43 -29.92
N GLY A 117 -10.99 -1.88 -30.52
CA GLY A 117 -11.18 -1.84 -31.94
C GLY A 117 -12.46 -2.57 -32.35
N GLY A 118 -12.69 -2.66 -33.64
CA GLY A 118 -13.82 -3.41 -34.12
C GLY A 118 -14.27 -3.01 -35.51
N THR A 119 -15.29 -3.74 -35.96
CA THR A 119 -16.07 -3.50 -37.17
C THR A 119 -17.50 -3.17 -36.81
N ASP A 120 -18.38 -2.94 -37.76
CA ASP A 120 -19.81 -2.74 -37.49
C ASP A 120 -20.49 -3.99 -36.89
N ARG A 121 -19.87 -5.17 -37.03
CA ARG A 121 -20.39 -6.44 -36.51
C ARG A 121 -19.75 -6.87 -35.21
N VAL A 122 -18.49 -6.52 -34.98
CA VAL A 122 -17.74 -6.94 -33.79
C VAL A 122 -16.99 -5.75 -33.22
N LYS A 123 -17.23 -5.44 -31.94
CA LYS A 123 -16.48 -4.43 -31.21
C LYS A 123 -15.89 -5.04 -29.96
N TYR A 124 -14.65 -4.73 -29.66
CA TYR A 124 -13.98 -5.29 -28.51
C TYR A 124 -13.19 -4.23 -27.73
N PHE A 125 -13.13 -4.43 -26.46
CA PHE A 125 -12.25 -3.71 -25.55
C PHE A 125 -11.63 -4.72 -24.59
N VAL A 126 -10.30 -4.72 -24.46
CA VAL A 126 -9.55 -5.54 -23.51
C VAL A 126 -8.68 -4.62 -22.68
N SER A 127 -8.63 -4.86 -21.39
CA SER A 127 -7.77 -4.14 -20.47
C SER A 127 -7.13 -5.11 -19.49
N LEU A 128 -5.83 -4.92 -19.24
CA LEU A 128 -5.04 -5.61 -18.25
C LEU A 128 -4.27 -4.59 -17.45
N GLY A 129 -4.40 -4.64 -16.13
CA GLY A 129 -3.66 -3.79 -15.21
C GLY A 129 -2.91 -4.61 -14.19
N TYR A 130 -1.70 -4.21 -13.87
CA TYR A 130 -0.89 -4.74 -12.78
C TYR A 130 -0.41 -3.60 -11.91
N MET A 131 -0.52 -3.78 -10.60
CA MET A 131 -0.01 -2.85 -9.60
C MET A 131 0.75 -3.63 -8.53
N HIS A 132 1.93 -3.14 -8.19
CA HIS A 132 2.72 -3.62 -7.07
C HIS A 132 3.04 -2.47 -6.14
N GLU A 133 2.75 -2.64 -4.86
CA GLU A 133 3.15 -1.75 -3.78
C GLU A 133 4.16 -2.46 -2.89
N GLY A 134 5.37 -1.93 -2.83
CA GLY A 134 6.45 -2.43 -2.00
C GLY A 134 6.36 -1.94 -0.56
N SER A 135 7.13 -2.56 0.32
CA SER A 135 7.18 -2.23 1.74
C SER A 135 8.30 -1.25 2.05
N ILE A 136 8.01 -0.27 2.89
CA ILE A 136 9.01 0.58 3.52
C ILE A 136 9.74 -0.13 4.68
N ILE A 137 9.16 -1.18 5.24
CA ILE A 137 9.78 -1.96 6.30
C ILE A 137 10.77 -2.94 5.68
N LYS A 138 11.96 -3.03 6.26
CA LYS A 138 13.01 -3.98 5.84
C LYS A 138 12.58 -5.41 6.14
N GLN A 139 12.95 -6.34 5.27
CA GLN A 139 12.89 -7.76 5.56
C GLN A 139 14.04 -8.11 6.52
N LEU A 140 13.70 -8.35 7.78
CA LEU A 140 14.68 -8.55 8.84
C LEU A 140 15.03 -10.03 9.06
N HIS A 141 14.19 -10.93 8.58
CA HIS A 141 14.37 -12.36 8.78
C HIS A 141 14.06 -13.13 7.51
N GLU A 142 14.89 -14.10 7.17
CA GLU A 142 14.76 -14.87 5.93
C GLU A 142 13.50 -15.76 5.92
N TYR A 143 13.13 -16.31 7.07
CA TYR A 143 12.01 -17.26 7.22
C TYR A 143 10.70 -16.63 7.71
N LYS A 144 10.71 -15.37 8.13
CA LYS A 144 9.51 -14.68 8.60
C LYS A 144 9.28 -13.43 7.77
N ASN A 145 8.12 -13.34 7.16
CA ASN A 145 7.76 -12.12 6.45
C ASN A 145 7.54 -10.98 7.45
N THR A 146 8.34 -9.93 7.33
CA THR A 146 8.25 -8.70 8.12
C THR A 146 7.75 -7.52 7.29
N THR A 147 7.45 -7.74 6.02
CA THR A 147 7.09 -6.69 5.06
C THR A 147 5.59 -6.68 4.76
N PHE A 148 5.11 -5.51 4.33
CA PHE A 148 3.77 -5.33 3.77
C PHE A 148 3.91 -5.12 2.27
N THR A 149 3.39 -6.05 1.45
CA THR A 149 3.36 -5.88 0.01
C THR A 149 1.95 -6.12 -0.51
N TYR A 150 1.62 -5.46 -1.60
CA TYR A 150 0.34 -5.65 -2.26
C TYR A 150 0.51 -5.73 -3.76
N ASP A 151 0.06 -6.85 -4.32
CA ASP A 151 0.01 -7.08 -5.76
C ASP A 151 -1.44 -7.14 -6.21
N ARG A 152 -1.77 -6.41 -7.27
CA ARG A 152 -3.11 -6.38 -7.83
C ARG A 152 -3.08 -6.55 -9.34
N ILE A 153 -3.84 -7.52 -9.82
CA ILE A 153 -4.09 -7.73 -11.24
C ILE A 153 -5.54 -7.42 -11.52
N ASN A 154 -5.80 -6.52 -12.46
CA ASN A 154 -7.14 -6.21 -12.95
C ASN A 154 -7.24 -6.67 -14.40
N TYR A 155 -8.32 -7.31 -14.77
CA TYR A 155 -8.59 -7.64 -16.15
C TYR A 155 -10.02 -7.29 -16.51
N ARG A 156 -10.22 -6.93 -17.78
CA ARG A 156 -11.53 -6.67 -18.35
C ARG A 156 -11.52 -6.98 -19.84
N SER A 157 -12.60 -7.64 -20.29
CA SER A 157 -12.88 -7.88 -21.69
C SER A 157 -14.35 -7.57 -21.94
N ASN A 158 -14.61 -6.67 -22.86
CA ASN A 158 -15.94 -6.33 -23.36
C ASN A 158 -15.98 -6.67 -24.84
N LEU A 159 -16.92 -7.51 -25.25
CA LEU A 159 -17.16 -7.93 -26.62
C LEU A 159 -18.61 -7.68 -26.99
N ASP A 160 -18.83 -6.84 -27.97
CA ASP A 160 -20.14 -6.63 -28.59
C ASP A 160 -20.12 -7.26 -29.99
N PHE A 161 -21.01 -8.22 -30.23
CA PHE A 161 -21.09 -8.98 -31.47
C PHE A 161 -22.50 -8.92 -32.04
N LYS A 162 -22.63 -8.57 -33.31
CA LYS A 162 -23.87 -8.55 -34.08
C LYS A 162 -23.84 -9.60 -35.19
N PRO A 163 -24.25 -10.84 -34.92
CA PRO A 163 -24.26 -11.92 -35.94
C PRO A 163 -25.23 -11.62 -37.06
N THR A 164 -26.35 -10.97 -36.78
CA THR A 164 -27.35 -10.55 -37.77
C THR A 164 -27.75 -9.10 -37.54
N LYS A 165 -28.54 -8.53 -38.46
CA LYS A 165 -29.06 -7.16 -38.30
C LYS A 165 -30.03 -7.03 -37.11
N SER A 166 -30.69 -8.12 -36.71
CA SER A 166 -31.70 -8.17 -35.65
C SER A 166 -31.19 -8.68 -34.31
N THR A 167 -29.99 -9.29 -34.31
CA THR A 167 -29.44 -9.94 -33.10
C THR A 167 -28.17 -9.26 -32.63
N SER A 168 -28.08 -8.95 -31.37
CA SER A 168 -26.86 -8.43 -30.74
C SER A 168 -26.53 -9.23 -29.49
N LEU A 169 -25.26 -9.59 -29.32
CA LEU A 169 -24.73 -10.30 -28.15
C LEU A 169 -23.65 -9.42 -27.53
N ALA A 170 -23.78 -9.14 -26.25
CA ALA A 170 -22.77 -8.43 -25.47
C ALA A 170 -22.23 -9.37 -24.38
N VAL A 171 -20.92 -9.59 -24.39
CA VAL A 171 -20.22 -10.37 -23.36
C VAL A 171 -19.26 -9.43 -22.64
N LYS A 172 -19.44 -9.30 -21.33
CA LYS A 172 -18.62 -8.44 -20.48
C LYS A 172 -18.05 -9.28 -19.33
N VAL A 173 -16.74 -9.42 -19.29
CA VAL A 173 -16.03 -10.18 -18.27
C VAL A 173 -14.99 -9.24 -17.64
N GLY A 174 -14.89 -9.28 -16.34
CA GLY A 174 -13.86 -8.52 -15.64
C GLY A 174 -13.71 -8.99 -14.22
N GLY A 175 -12.53 -8.81 -13.69
CA GLY A 175 -12.20 -9.18 -12.33
C GLY A 175 -10.95 -8.51 -11.82
N THR A 176 -10.74 -8.68 -10.53
CA THR A 176 -9.58 -8.20 -9.81
C THR A 176 -9.06 -9.33 -8.93
N LEU A 177 -7.77 -9.59 -9.00
CA LEU A 177 -7.04 -10.45 -8.09
C LEU A 177 -6.10 -9.58 -7.27
N GLY A 178 -6.26 -9.57 -5.95
CA GLY A 178 -5.37 -8.88 -5.02
C GLY A 178 -4.69 -9.89 -4.11
N ILE A 179 -3.37 -9.81 -4.04
CA ILE A 179 -2.53 -10.62 -3.15
C ILE A 179 -1.89 -9.66 -2.15
N LYS A 180 -2.31 -9.75 -0.89
CA LYS A 180 -1.76 -8.94 0.19
C LYS A 180 -0.89 -9.81 1.08
N GLN A 181 0.35 -9.40 1.24
CA GLN A 181 1.30 -10.02 2.14
C GLN A 181 1.44 -9.14 3.38
N ASN A 182 1.22 -9.72 4.55
CA ASN A 182 1.35 -9.02 5.83
C ASN A 182 2.45 -9.67 6.66
N PRO A 183 3.07 -8.95 7.60
CA PRO A 183 3.96 -9.53 8.58
C PRO A 183 3.29 -10.68 9.31
N ASN A 184 4.03 -11.76 9.51
CA ASN A 184 3.53 -12.93 10.23
C ASN A 184 3.50 -12.62 11.73
N ASN A 185 2.38 -12.10 12.22
CA ASN A 185 2.10 -11.88 13.63
C ASN A 185 1.64 -13.20 14.28
N GLN A 186 2.54 -14.16 14.42
CA GLN A 186 2.31 -15.20 15.41
C GLN A 186 2.68 -14.63 16.77
N SER A 187 1.68 -14.21 17.54
CA SER A 187 1.82 -14.07 18.98
C SER A 187 2.25 -15.44 19.51
N VAL A 188 3.49 -15.54 19.94
CA VAL A 188 3.93 -16.67 20.77
C VAL A 188 3.20 -16.48 22.09
N GLY A 189 2.10 -17.24 22.27
CA GLY A 189 1.42 -17.36 23.55
C GLY A 189 2.23 -18.22 24.53
#